data_3d7e2df0198a3ac9d00251f1457e3ccd
#
_entry.id   3d7e2df0198a3ac9d00251f1457e3ccd
#
_cell.length_a   1.000
_cell.length_b   1.000
_cell.length_c   1.000
_cell.angle_alpha   90.00
_cell.angle_beta   90.00
_cell.angle_gamma   90.00
#
_symmetry.space_group_name_H-M   'P 1'
#
loop_
_entity.id
_entity.type
_entity.pdbx_description
1 polymer ?
#
loop_
_entity_poly.entity_id
_entity_poly.type
_entity_poly.pdbx_seq_one_letter_code
_entity_poly.pdbx_strand_id
1 'polypeptide(L)'
;MVGASGGAAVQRGDVYLVTLHPARGREIRKTRPCVVVSPDELNAALGTYIVAPLTTGSHPYAFRVACRFQGQDGHVVLDQLRTVDRARLAKRLGALSDVTQRKVLTVLQAMFAP
;
A
#
# COMPACT_ATOMS: atom_id res chain seq x y z
N MET A 1 9.03 -18.27 -12.70
CA MET A 1 9.16 -18.04 -12.42
C MET A 1 9.61 -17.54 -12.24
N VAL A 2 9.63 -17.27 -11.94
CA VAL A 2 10.00 -16.85 -11.56
C VAL A 2 10.49 -16.31 -11.39
N GLY A 3 10.46 -16.05 -11.37
CA GLY A 3 10.86 -15.60 -11.04
C GLY A 3 11.45 -15.11 -10.83
N ALA A 4 11.05 -15.57 -10.87
CA ALA A 4 11.84 -14.96 -10.88
C ALA A 4 12.79 -14.15 -11.07
N SER A 5 13.09 -13.73 -11.63
CA SER A 5 14.14 -12.75 -11.62
C SER A 5 14.74 -12.52 -10.24
N GLY A 6 14.90 -13.53 -9.50
CA GLY A 6 15.49 -13.46 -8.20
C GLY A 6 14.75 -12.63 -7.16
N GLY A 7 13.74 -11.92 -7.51
CA GLY A 7 12.93 -11.17 -6.56
C GLY A 7 11.77 -11.98 -6.06
N ALA A 8 11.40 -11.84 -4.82
CA ALA A 8 10.18 -12.41 -4.32
C ALA A 8 8.99 -11.75 -5.02
N ALA A 9 7.92 -12.51 -5.21
CA ALA A 9 6.69 -11.94 -5.76
C ALA A 9 6.14 -10.88 -4.83
N VAL A 10 5.51 -9.87 -5.40
CA VAL A 10 4.83 -8.83 -4.63
C VAL A 10 3.57 -9.43 -4.03
N GLN A 11 3.42 -9.31 -2.72
CA GLN A 11 2.31 -9.90 -1.99
C GLN A 11 1.48 -8.84 -1.30
N ARG A 12 0.20 -9.13 -1.13
CA ARG A 12 -0.67 -8.29 -0.30
C ARG A 12 -0.06 -8.13 1.09
N GLY A 13 -0.03 -6.90 1.57
CA GLY A 13 0.55 -6.58 2.87
C GLY A 13 2.00 -6.16 2.81
N ASP A 14 2.69 -6.40 1.70
CA ASP A 14 4.04 -5.89 1.52
C ASP A 14 4.03 -4.36 1.49
N VAL A 15 5.06 -3.77 2.07
CA VAL A 15 5.27 -2.32 2.02
C VAL A 15 6.46 -2.04 1.13
N TYR A 16 6.22 -1.22 0.11
CA TYR A 16 7.25 -0.79 -0.84
C TYR A 16 7.41 0.71 -0.77
N LEU A 17 8.61 1.15 -1.06
CA LEU A 17 8.85 2.55 -1.39
C LEU A 17 8.37 2.76 -2.82
N VAL A 18 7.39 3.65 -3.01
CA VAL A 18 6.70 3.82 -4.29
C VAL A 18 6.83 5.26 -4.76
N THR A 19 7.18 5.45 -6.02
CA THR A 19 7.22 6.76 -6.64
C THR A 19 5.81 7.16 -7.05
N LEU A 20 5.28 8.21 -6.43
CA LEU A 20 3.90 8.66 -6.63
C LEU A 20 3.78 9.84 -7.59
N HIS A 21 4.85 10.23 -8.24
CA HIS A 21 4.81 11.27 -9.26
C HIS A 21 4.22 10.75 -10.56
N PRO A 22 3.52 11.61 -11.29
CA PRO A 22 3.04 12.92 -10.89
C PRO A 22 1.85 12.82 -9.95
N ALA A 23 1.70 13.82 -9.08
CA ALA A 23 0.55 13.94 -8.21
C ALA A 23 0.00 15.36 -8.33
N ARG A 24 -1.30 15.55 -8.06
CA ARG A 24 -1.97 16.84 -8.23
C ARG A 24 -2.75 17.21 -6.98
N GLY A 25 -2.75 18.51 -6.68
CA GLY A 25 -3.56 19.06 -5.60
C GLY A 25 -3.24 18.44 -4.27
N ARG A 26 -4.23 17.81 -3.65
CA ARG A 26 -4.11 17.21 -2.31
C ARG A 26 -3.67 15.76 -2.33
N GLU A 27 -3.33 15.22 -3.48
CA GLU A 27 -2.77 13.88 -3.57
C GLU A 27 -1.42 13.82 -2.87
N ILE A 28 -1.17 12.70 -2.20
CA ILE A 28 0.13 12.44 -1.58
C ILE A 28 1.18 12.35 -2.68
N ARG A 29 2.30 13.03 -2.46
CA ARG A 29 3.34 13.23 -3.48
C ARG A 29 4.62 12.52 -3.13
N LYS A 30 5.54 12.56 -4.06
CA LYS A 30 6.92 12.09 -3.93
C LYS A 30 6.97 10.57 -3.80
N THR A 31 8.07 10.10 -3.29
CA THR A 31 8.29 8.70 -3.01
C THR A 31 7.88 8.43 -1.57
N ARG A 32 7.00 7.47 -1.38
CA ARG A 32 6.42 7.18 -0.07
C ARG A 32 6.32 5.69 0.16
N PRO A 33 6.41 5.24 1.42
CA PRO A 33 6.03 3.88 1.73
C PRO A 33 4.54 3.68 1.42
N CYS A 34 4.24 2.60 0.71
CA CYS A 34 2.87 2.23 0.40
C CYS A 34 2.69 0.75 0.65
N VAL A 35 1.53 0.37 1.17
CA VAL A 35 1.18 -1.03 1.36
C VAL A 35 0.40 -1.54 0.16
N VAL A 36 0.74 -2.74 -0.30
CA VAL A 36 0.02 -3.43 -1.38
C VAL A 36 -1.25 -4.00 -0.77
N VAL A 37 -2.40 -3.61 -1.31
CA VAL A 37 -3.69 -4.09 -0.85
C VAL A 37 -4.38 -5.02 -1.85
N SER A 38 -3.93 -5.03 -3.11
CA SER A 38 -4.48 -5.93 -4.12
C SER A 38 -4.15 -7.38 -3.80
N PRO A 39 -5.05 -8.32 -4.14
CA PRO A 39 -4.84 -9.73 -3.84
C PRO A 39 -3.69 -10.32 -4.65
N ASP A 40 -3.10 -11.36 -4.12
CA ASP A 40 -1.91 -11.99 -4.71
C ASP A 40 -2.16 -12.48 -6.14
N GLU A 41 -3.38 -12.91 -6.44
CA GLU A 41 -3.75 -13.36 -7.79
C GLU A 41 -3.64 -12.24 -8.81
N LEU A 42 -4.10 -11.04 -8.46
CA LEU A 42 -3.97 -9.87 -9.34
C LEU A 42 -2.50 -9.44 -9.44
N ASN A 43 -1.80 -9.46 -8.32
CA ASN A 43 -0.39 -9.06 -8.28
C ASN A 43 0.47 -9.93 -9.20
N ALA A 44 0.16 -11.22 -9.26
CA ALA A 44 0.88 -12.15 -10.11
C ALA A 44 0.54 -12.01 -11.59
N ALA A 45 -0.67 -11.54 -11.90
CA ALA A 45 -1.19 -11.57 -13.27
C ALA A 45 -0.98 -10.28 -14.05
N LEU A 46 -1.06 -9.11 -13.40
CA LEU A 46 -1.26 -7.85 -14.12
C LEU A 46 -0.03 -6.97 -14.27
N GLY A 47 1.02 -7.17 -13.47
CA GLY A 47 2.17 -6.24 -13.50
C GLY A 47 1.84 -4.85 -12.97
N THR A 48 0.67 -4.68 -12.39
CA THR A 48 0.26 -3.48 -11.68
C THR A 48 -0.24 -3.88 -10.31
N TYR A 49 -0.21 -2.94 -9.37
CA TYR A 49 -0.59 -3.20 -7.98
C TYR A 49 -1.46 -2.08 -7.47
N ILE A 50 -2.44 -2.42 -6.64
CA ILE A 50 -3.22 -1.40 -5.94
C ILE A 50 -2.56 -1.18 -4.59
N VAL A 51 -2.18 0.06 -4.32
CA VAL A 51 -1.43 0.42 -3.12
C VAL A 51 -2.12 1.55 -2.37
N ALA A 52 -1.84 1.65 -1.07
CA ALA A 52 -2.27 2.75 -0.23
C ALA A 52 -1.06 3.36 0.46
N PRO A 53 -0.92 4.68 0.43
CA PRO A 53 0.22 5.34 1.09
C PRO A 53 0.15 5.22 2.60
N LEU A 54 1.33 5.14 3.22
CA LEU A 54 1.48 5.29 4.66
C LEU A 54 1.95 6.71 4.94
N THR A 55 1.36 7.35 5.95
CA THR A 55 1.77 8.67 6.41
C THR A 55 2.07 8.65 7.89
N THR A 56 2.91 9.56 8.35
CA THR A 56 3.16 9.75 9.78
C THR A 56 2.30 10.93 10.27
N GLY A 57 1.84 10.84 11.52
CA GLY A 57 1.19 11.98 12.19
C GLY A 57 -0.09 12.49 11.57
N SER A 58 -0.77 11.73 10.74
CA SER A 58 -2.01 12.17 10.14
C SER A 58 -3.18 12.08 11.11
N HIS A 59 -4.24 12.86 10.85
CA HIS A 59 -5.46 12.80 11.63
C HIS A 59 -6.17 11.46 11.45
N PRO A 60 -6.88 10.98 12.49
CA PRO A 60 -7.60 9.71 12.41
C PRO A 60 -8.93 9.86 11.67
N TYR A 61 -8.88 10.22 10.41
CA TYR A 61 -10.08 10.26 9.57
C TYR A 61 -10.67 8.86 9.41
N ALA A 62 -11.96 8.81 9.11
CA ALA A 62 -12.59 7.56 8.68
C ALA A 62 -11.82 6.99 7.46
N PHE A 63 -11.79 5.67 7.35
CA PHE A 63 -11.10 4.97 6.26
C PHE A 63 -9.58 5.19 6.25
N ARG A 64 -9.01 5.62 7.37
CA ARG A 64 -7.58 5.62 7.60
C ARG A 64 -7.29 4.71 8.78
N VAL A 65 -6.37 3.79 8.60
CA VAL A 65 -6.08 2.75 9.59
C VAL A 65 -4.78 3.08 10.29
N ALA A 66 -4.85 3.22 11.62
CA ALA A 66 -3.65 3.44 12.42
C ALA A 66 -2.72 2.24 12.27
N CYS A 67 -1.43 2.52 12.10
CA CYS A 67 -0.42 1.47 11.96
C CYS A 67 0.90 1.93 12.58
N ARG A 68 1.75 0.94 12.86
CA ARG A 68 3.13 1.19 13.25
C ARG A 68 4.02 0.44 12.29
N PHE A 69 4.93 1.15 11.63
CA PHE A 69 5.81 0.54 10.66
C PHE A 69 7.22 1.11 10.85
N GLN A 70 8.19 0.23 10.97
CA GLN A 70 9.60 0.60 11.19
C GLN A 70 9.77 1.58 12.34
N GLY A 71 9.06 1.33 13.44
CA GLY A 71 9.16 2.16 14.64
C GLY A 71 8.41 3.49 14.58
N GLN A 72 7.68 3.75 13.52
CA GLN A 72 6.93 4.99 13.37
C GLN A 72 5.42 4.75 13.37
N ASP A 73 4.71 5.55 14.15
CA ASP A 73 3.26 5.55 14.15
C ASP A 73 2.73 6.41 13.02
N GLY A 74 1.68 5.96 12.39
CA GLY A 74 1.06 6.69 11.29
C GLY A 74 -0.25 6.06 10.90
N HIS A 75 -0.65 6.28 9.65
CA HIS A 75 -1.91 5.77 9.13
C HIS A 75 -1.72 5.24 7.72
N VAL A 76 -2.46 4.19 7.41
CA VAL A 76 -2.67 3.74 6.03
C VAL A 76 -3.79 4.58 5.45
N VAL A 77 -3.51 5.31 4.39
CA VAL A 77 -4.43 6.28 3.81
C VAL A 77 -5.25 5.62 2.71
N LEU A 78 -6.32 4.94 3.10
CA LEU A 78 -7.12 4.15 2.17
C LEU A 78 -7.93 5.01 1.20
N ASP A 79 -8.22 6.24 1.57
CA ASP A 79 -8.90 7.18 0.67
C ASP A 79 -8.03 7.65 -0.50
N GLN A 80 -6.74 7.32 -0.49
CA GLN A 80 -5.83 7.62 -1.60
C GLN A 80 -5.25 6.36 -2.25
N LEU A 81 -6.06 5.31 -2.32
CA LEU A 81 -5.72 4.14 -3.11
C LEU A 81 -5.38 4.52 -4.54
N ARG A 82 -4.36 3.88 -5.09
CA ARG A 82 -4.10 4.03 -6.51
C ARG A 82 -3.45 2.79 -7.08
N THR A 83 -3.64 2.60 -8.37
CA THR A 83 -2.95 1.55 -9.11
C THR A 83 -1.63 2.10 -9.61
N VAL A 84 -0.56 1.35 -9.39
CA VAL A 84 0.77 1.73 -9.85
C VAL A 84 1.38 0.60 -10.68
N ASP A 85 2.13 0.98 -11.70
CA ASP A 85 2.91 0.04 -12.47
C ASP A 85 4.10 -0.47 -11.64
N ARG A 86 4.55 -1.67 -11.97
CA ARG A 86 5.70 -2.27 -11.32
C ARG A 86 6.92 -1.35 -11.29
N ALA A 87 7.11 -0.57 -12.35
CA ALA A 87 8.25 0.34 -12.45
C ALA A 87 8.27 1.41 -11.35
N ARG A 88 7.14 1.64 -10.67
CA ARG A 88 7.07 2.60 -9.58
C ARG A 88 7.48 2.02 -8.24
N LEU A 89 7.63 0.71 -8.13
CA LEU A 89 8.09 0.06 -6.89
C LEU A 89 9.61 0.15 -6.84
N ALA A 90 10.12 1.03 -6.00
CA ALA A 90 11.57 1.25 -5.91
C ALA A 90 12.27 0.23 -5.03
N LYS A 91 11.66 -0.12 -3.87
CA LYS A 91 12.32 -0.97 -2.89
C LYS A 91 11.29 -1.57 -1.95
N ARG A 92 11.41 -2.86 -1.66
CA ARG A 92 10.61 -3.48 -0.62
C ARG A 92 11.17 -3.08 0.76
N LEU A 93 10.29 -2.57 1.61
CA LEU A 93 10.66 -2.12 2.96
C LEU A 93 10.30 -3.15 4.03
N GLY A 94 9.35 -4.00 3.78
CA GLY A 94 8.87 -4.98 4.75
C GLY A 94 7.42 -5.34 4.48
N ALA A 95 6.68 -5.63 5.54
CA ALA A 95 5.25 -5.94 5.46
C ALA A 95 4.56 -5.43 6.72
N LEU A 96 3.28 -5.12 6.60
CA LEU A 96 2.45 -4.82 7.76
C LEU A 96 2.18 -6.13 8.52
N SER A 97 1.95 -6.02 9.82
CA SER A 97 1.54 -7.17 10.63
C SER A 97 0.22 -7.73 10.13
N ASP A 98 -0.02 -9.01 10.39
CA ASP A 98 -1.28 -9.66 10.00
C ASP A 98 -2.49 -8.96 10.62
N VAL A 99 -2.37 -8.49 11.85
CA VAL A 99 -3.45 -7.76 12.53
C VAL A 99 -3.78 -6.47 11.78
N THR A 100 -2.77 -5.70 11.41
CA THR A 100 -2.98 -4.44 10.67
C THR A 100 -3.52 -4.72 9.28
N GLN A 101 -3.02 -5.74 8.59
CA GLN A 101 -3.53 -6.12 7.27
C GLN A 101 -5.03 -6.45 7.33
N ARG A 102 -5.46 -7.19 8.34
CA ARG A 102 -6.88 -7.52 8.50
C ARG A 102 -7.73 -6.28 8.74
N LYS A 103 -7.24 -5.35 9.54
CA LYS A 103 -7.93 -4.07 9.76
C LYS A 103 -8.06 -3.29 8.45
N VAL A 104 -6.99 -3.25 7.66
CA VAL A 104 -7.02 -2.58 6.35
C VAL A 104 -8.09 -3.19 5.46
N LEU A 105 -8.14 -4.51 5.35
CA LEU A 105 -9.13 -5.19 4.51
C LEU A 105 -10.56 -4.98 5.01
N THR A 106 -10.76 -5.00 6.32
CA THR A 106 -12.07 -4.74 6.92
C THR A 106 -12.55 -3.33 6.60
N VAL A 107 -11.66 -2.34 6.71
CA VAL A 107 -12.02 -0.94 6.43
C VAL A 107 -12.28 -0.76 4.92
N LEU A 108 -11.49 -1.40 4.06
CA LEU A 108 -11.75 -1.36 2.62
C LEU A 108 -13.12 -1.92 2.27
N GLN A 109 -13.52 -3.03 2.89
CA GLN A 109 -14.84 -3.60 2.68
C GLN A 109 -15.94 -2.62 3.10
N ALA A 110 -15.78 -1.98 4.25
CA ALA A 110 -16.74 -0.99 4.73
C ALA A 110 -16.78 0.24 3.81
N MET A 111 -15.64 0.66 3.32
CA MET A 111 -15.52 1.83 2.45
C MET A 111 -16.28 1.66 1.13
N PHE A 112 -16.32 0.45 0.60
CA PHE A 112 -16.99 0.15 -0.66
C PHE A 112 -18.35 -0.54 -0.49
N ALA A 113 -18.80 -0.73 0.73
CA ALA A 113 -20.14 -1.24 0.98
C ALA A 113 -21.20 -0.17 0.63
N PRO A 114 -22.38 -0.60 0.14
CA PRO A 114 -23.45 0.34 -0.19
C PRO A 114 -24.02 1.03 1.05
#